data_2f326240859213d35365eda82b097c04
#
_entry.id   2f326240859213d35365eda82b097c04
#
_cell.length_a   1.000
_cell.length_b   1.000
_cell.length_c   1.000
_cell.angle_alpha   90.00
_cell.angle_beta   90.00
_cell.angle_gamma   90.00
#
_symmetry.space_group_name_H-M   'P 1'
#
loop_
_entity.id
_entity.type
_entity.pdbx_description
1 polymer ?
#
loop_
_entity_poly.entity_id
_entity_poly.type
_entity_poly.pdbx_seq_one_letter_code
_entity_poly.pdbx_strand_id
1 'polypeptide(L)'
;VSAGGFFTCRTGFRQIDGIRWCHLSKTLEKLMDLLNSSIAEVDPEIAAVLENELGRQRDTLEMIASENFVPRAVLEAQGSVLTNKYAEGYPGRRYYGGCEHVDVAENLAIERAKAVFGCEYVNVQPHSGAQANAAIYHALVTPGDTVMGLELSHGGHLTHGMKINFSGKN
;
A
#
# COMPACT_ATOMS: atom_id res chain seq x y z
N VAL A 1 -15.28 -21.88 17.91
CA VAL A 1 -16.09 -22.86 17.18
C VAL A 1 -15.41 -23.08 15.84
N SER A 2 -14.85 -24.26 15.67
CA SER A 2 -14.13 -24.73 14.49
C SER A 2 -15.07 -24.98 13.33
N ALA A 3 -14.69 -24.56 12.13
CA ALA A 3 -15.15 -25.21 10.91
C ALA A 3 -14.11 -25.01 9.79
N GLY A 4 -13.09 -25.85 9.80
CA GLY A 4 -12.33 -26.16 8.61
C GLY A 4 -13.14 -27.10 7.73
N GLY A 5 -13.73 -26.60 6.66
CA GLY A 5 -14.41 -27.41 5.67
C GLY A 5 -13.61 -27.41 4.37
N PHE A 6 -12.78 -28.42 4.16
CA PHE A 6 -12.25 -28.74 2.85
C PHE A 6 -13.42 -29.25 1.99
N PHE A 7 -13.77 -28.50 0.94
CA PHE A 7 -14.68 -29.00 -0.08
C PHE A 7 -13.91 -29.97 -1.01
N THR A 8 -14.07 -31.28 -0.76
CA THR A 8 -13.73 -32.29 -1.77
C THR A 8 -14.89 -32.38 -2.74
N CYS A 9 -14.69 -31.97 -3.96
CA CYS A 9 -15.65 -32.16 -5.07
C CYS A 9 -15.72 -33.65 -5.41
N ARG A 10 -16.73 -34.38 -4.87
CA ARG A 10 -17.11 -35.71 -5.36
C ARG A 10 -18.01 -35.57 -6.60
N THR A 11 -17.62 -36.25 -7.64
CA THR A 11 -18.34 -36.43 -8.92
C THR A 11 -19.82 -36.76 -8.72
N GLY A 12 -20.70 -35.85 -9.09
CA GLY A 12 -22.15 -36.08 -9.03
C GLY A 12 -22.96 -34.79 -9.16
N PHE A 13 -22.69 -33.93 -10.15
CA PHE A 13 -23.53 -32.77 -10.43
C PHE A 13 -24.52 -33.07 -11.54
N ARG A 14 -25.82 -32.88 -11.25
CA ARG A 14 -26.90 -32.90 -12.23
C ARG A 14 -26.78 -31.67 -13.14
N GLN A 15 -27.00 -31.88 -14.40
CA GLN A 15 -27.07 -30.87 -15.46
C GLN A 15 -28.24 -29.92 -15.16
N ILE A 16 -27.93 -28.67 -14.89
CA ILE A 16 -28.92 -27.59 -14.86
C ILE A 16 -28.57 -26.66 -16.03
N ASP A 17 -29.53 -26.58 -16.97
CA ASP A 17 -29.64 -25.63 -18.08
C ASP A 17 -28.34 -25.25 -18.82
N GLY A 18 -27.93 -26.07 -19.80
CA GLY A 18 -27.13 -25.64 -20.94
C GLY A 18 -25.71 -25.11 -20.73
N ILE A 19 -25.31 -24.87 -19.49
CA ILE A 19 -23.97 -24.39 -19.16
C ILE A 19 -23.04 -25.59 -19.05
N ARG A 20 -22.12 -25.72 -19.99
CA ARG A 20 -21.07 -26.75 -19.96
C ARG A 20 -20.12 -26.45 -18.80
N TRP A 21 -20.29 -27.11 -17.67
CA TRP A 21 -19.39 -27.06 -16.51
C TRP A 21 -17.92 -27.26 -16.86
N CYS A 22 -17.63 -27.97 -17.95
CA CYS A 22 -16.27 -28.14 -18.47
C CYS A 22 -15.63 -26.82 -18.95
N HIS A 23 -16.43 -25.83 -19.39
CA HIS A 23 -15.90 -24.50 -19.74
C HIS A 23 -15.64 -23.65 -18.50
N LEU A 24 -16.48 -23.79 -17.47
CA LEU A 24 -16.31 -23.06 -16.21
C LEU A 24 -15.06 -23.55 -15.45
N SER A 25 -14.81 -24.88 -15.43
CA SER A 25 -13.61 -25.44 -14.79
C SER A 25 -12.33 -24.97 -15.45
N LYS A 26 -12.26 -25.00 -16.79
CA LYS A 26 -11.09 -24.50 -17.53
C LYS A 26 -10.85 -23.00 -17.37
N THR A 27 -11.94 -22.23 -17.25
CA THR A 27 -11.85 -20.79 -17.00
C THR A 27 -11.35 -20.52 -15.58
N LEU A 28 -11.81 -21.28 -14.59
CA LEU A 28 -11.33 -21.19 -13.21
C LEU A 28 -9.87 -21.64 -13.08
N GLU A 29 -9.47 -22.74 -13.73
CA GLU A 29 -8.08 -23.18 -13.77
C GLU A 29 -7.19 -22.09 -14.37
N LYS A 30 -7.54 -21.53 -15.52
CA LYS A 30 -6.80 -20.43 -16.14
C LYS A 30 -6.74 -19.18 -15.27
N LEU A 31 -7.80 -18.86 -14.54
CA LEU A 31 -7.81 -17.75 -13.59
C LEU A 31 -6.88 -18.03 -12.41
N MET A 32 -6.90 -19.25 -11.88
CA MET A 32 -6.00 -19.65 -10.78
C MET A 32 -4.53 -19.64 -11.20
N ASP A 33 -4.23 -20.06 -12.44
CA ASP A 33 -2.89 -19.95 -13.01
C ASP A 33 -2.46 -18.49 -13.09
N LEU A 34 -3.32 -17.62 -13.60
CA LEU A 34 -3.04 -16.17 -13.68
C LEU A 34 -2.78 -15.54 -12.31
N LEU A 35 -3.57 -15.92 -11.27
CA LEU A 35 -3.40 -15.41 -9.91
C LEU A 35 -2.09 -15.87 -9.23
N ASN A 36 -1.49 -16.96 -9.71
CA ASN A 36 -0.23 -17.49 -9.18
C ASN A 36 0.97 -17.22 -10.09
N SER A 37 0.73 -16.65 -11.27
CA SER A 37 1.80 -16.34 -12.22
C SER A 37 2.68 -15.19 -11.74
N SER A 38 3.94 -15.26 -12.09
CA SER A 38 4.90 -14.18 -11.84
C SER A 38 4.64 -12.99 -12.77
N ILE A 39 5.18 -11.82 -12.40
CA ILE A 39 5.11 -10.62 -13.25
C ILE A 39 5.73 -10.88 -14.64
N ALA A 40 6.79 -11.69 -14.71
CA ALA A 40 7.46 -12.03 -15.97
C ALA A 40 6.59 -12.85 -16.92
N GLU A 41 5.66 -13.65 -16.37
CA GLU A 41 4.72 -14.46 -17.17
C GLU A 41 3.50 -13.65 -17.58
N VAL A 42 3.03 -12.72 -16.74
CA VAL A 42 1.82 -11.93 -17.01
C VAL A 42 2.14 -10.67 -17.81
N ASP A 43 3.23 -9.99 -17.48
CA ASP A 43 3.63 -8.73 -18.10
C ASP A 43 5.18 -8.66 -18.23
N PRO A 44 5.73 -9.27 -19.28
CA PRO A 44 7.17 -9.27 -19.49
C PRO A 44 7.75 -7.88 -19.75
N GLU A 45 6.96 -6.92 -20.20
CA GLU A 45 7.41 -5.53 -20.40
C GLU A 45 7.69 -4.86 -19.06
N ILE A 46 6.79 -5.00 -18.08
CA ILE A 46 7.00 -4.50 -16.72
C ILE A 46 8.11 -5.28 -16.01
N ALA A 47 8.21 -6.59 -16.21
CA ALA A 47 9.32 -7.37 -15.66
C ALA A 47 10.69 -6.82 -16.12
N ALA A 48 10.82 -6.50 -17.42
CA ALA A 48 12.02 -5.89 -17.98
C ALA A 48 12.30 -4.49 -17.39
N VAL A 49 11.28 -3.68 -17.12
CA VAL A 49 11.44 -2.38 -16.44
C VAL A 49 12.00 -2.56 -15.04
N LEU A 50 11.49 -3.52 -14.27
CA LEU A 50 11.97 -3.80 -12.91
C LEU A 50 13.42 -4.27 -12.90
N GLU A 51 13.81 -5.12 -13.84
CA GLU A 51 15.19 -5.59 -13.98
C GLU A 51 16.15 -4.46 -14.39
N ASN A 52 15.74 -3.63 -15.35
CA ASN A 52 16.53 -2.49 -15.81
C ASN A 52 16.71 -1.45 -14.68
N GLU A 53 15.67 -1.18 -13.90
CA GLU A 53 15.76 -0.27 -12.75
C GLU A 53 16.65 -0.83 -11.65
N LEU A 54 16.59 -2.14 -11.40
CA LEU A 54 17.53 -2.78 -10.48
C LEU A 54 18.99 -2.66 -10.95
N GLY A 55 19.22 -2.81 -12.26
CA GLY A 55 20.53 -2.57 -12.88
C GLY A 55 20.99 -1.12 -12.69
N ARG A 56 20.10 -0.16 -12.98
CA ARG A 56 20.39 1.27 -12.78
C ARG A 56 20.82 1.55 -11.33
N GLN A 57 20.09 1.06 -10.36
CA GLN A 57 20.39 1.26 -8.94
C GLN A 57 21.71 0.62 -8.50
N ARG A 58 22.12 -0.50 -9.11
CA ARG A 58 23.40 -1.17 -8.82
C ARG A 58 24.59 -0.46 -9.45
N ASP A 59 24.41 0.06 -10.65
CA ASP A 59 25.50 0.53 -11.51
C ASP A 59 25.71 2.05 -11.43
N THR A 60 24.81 2.78 -10.78
CA THR A 60 24.88 4.24 -10.67
C THR A 60 24.90 4.71 -9.22
N LEU A 61 25.49 5.88 -8.98
CA LEU A 61 25.44 6.55 -7.69
C LEU A 61 24.18 7.43 -7.62
N GLU A 62 23.33 7.17 -6.63
CA GLU A 62 22.19 8.01 -6.34
C GLU A 62 22.61 9.25 -5.57
N MET A 63 22.44 10.43 -6.17
CA MET A 63 22.85 11.71 -5.59
C MET A 63 21.69 12.55 -5.05
N ILE A 64 20.45 12.01 -5.08
CA ILE A 64 19.27 12.69 -4.54
C ILE A 64 19.21 12.38 -3.03
N ALA A 65 19.51 13.36 -2.19
CA ALA A 65 19.65 13.20 -0.74
C ALA A 65 18.36 12.70 -0.03
N SER A 66 17.19 12.88 -0.64
CA SER A 66 15.90 12.42 -0.10
C SER A 66 15.53 10.98 -0.49
N GLU A 67 16.33 10.34 -1.35
CA GLU A 67 16.10 8.95 -1.74
C GLU A 67 16.87 7.98 -0.84
N ASN A 68 16.34 6.78 -0.67
CA ASN A 68 16.96 5.72 0.12
C ASN A 68 16.62 4.36 -0.48
N PHE A 69 17.54 3.42 -0.36
CA PHE A 69 17.30 2.03 -0.75
C PHE A 69 16.43 1.33 0.26
N VAL A 70 15.33 0.77 -0.22
CA VAL A 70 14.35 0.07 0.61
C VAL A 70 14.84 -1.34 0.92
N PRO A 71 14.91 -1.76 2.20
CA PRO A 71 15.25 -3.14 2.56
C PRO A 71 14.25 -4.14 1.97
N ARG A 72 14.75 -5.32 1.60
CA ARG A 72 13.93 -6.41 1.05
C ARG A 72 12.71 -6.73 1.92
N ALA A 73 12.86 -6.76 3.23
CA ALA A 73 11.76 -7.03 4.16
C ALA A 73 10.60 -6.02 4.03
N VAL A 74 10.91 -4.74 3.72
CA VAL A 74 9.88 -3.72 3.49
C VAL A 74 9.18 -3.96 2.16
N LEU A 75 9.91 -4.34 1.10
CA LEU A 75 9.32 -4.70 -0.20
C LEU A 75 8.39 -5.91 -0.06
N GLU A 76 8.81 -6.94 0.68
CA GLU A 76 7.98 -8.13 0.96
C GLU A 76 6.70 -7.79 1.74
N ALA A 77 6.80 -6.91 2.74
CA ALA A 77 5.64 -6.48 3.50
C ALA A 77 4.66 -5.66 2.64
N GLN A 78 5.17 -4.74 1.83
CA GLN A 78 4.38 -3.88 0.96
C GLN A 78 3.66 -4.67 -0.16
N GLY A 79 4.32 -5.67 -0.75
CA GLY A 79 3.77 -6.56 -1.77
C GLY A 79 3.05 -7.79 -1.21
N SER A 80 2.63 -7.78 0.04
CA SER A 80 2.01 -8.92 0.70
C SER A 80 0.49 -8.99 0.49
N VAL A 81 -0.12 -10.09 0.97
CA VAL A 81 -1.58 -10.30 0.95
C VAL A 81 -2.38 -9.26 1.72
N LEU A 82 -1.74 -8.45 2.56
CA LEU A 82 -2.39 -7.30 3.20
C LEU A 82 -2.94 -6.29 2.18
N THR A 83 -2.36 -6.24 0.98
CA THR A 83 -2.84 -5.44 -0.15
C THR A 83 -4.29 -5.75 -0.55
N ASN A 84 -4.76 -6.98 -0.30
CA ASN A 84 -6.12 -7.41 -0.64
C ASN A 84 -7.17 -6.93 0.37
N LYS A 85 -6.75 -6.40 1.53
CA LYS A 85 -7.69 -6.08 2.61
C LYS A 85 -8.10 -4.62 2.62
N TYR A 86 -9.37 -4.41 2.43
CA TYR A 86 -9.99 -3.11 2.67
C TYR A 86 -10.16 -2.87 4.18
N ALA A 87 -9.46 -1.83 4.74
CA ALA A 87 -9.34 -1.61 6.18
C ALA A 87 -9.67 -0.16 6.57
N GLU A 88 -10.77 0.35 6.04
CA GLU A 88 -11.27 1.68 6.34
C GLU A 88 -11.62 1.84 7.83
N GLY A 89 -11.27 2.96 8.43
CA GLY A 89 -11.37 3.19 9.87
C GLY A 89 -10.03 3.04 10.60
N TYR A 90 -10.04 2.71 11.88
CA TYR A 90 -8.87 2.56 12.73
C TYR A 90 -8.85 1.21 13.45
N PRO A 91 -7.72 0.73 13.98
CA PRO A 91 -7.66 -0.50 14.75
C PRO A 91 -8.75 -0.58 15.81
N GLY A 92 -9.48 -1.70 15.85
CA GLY A 92 -10.62 -1.93 16.73
C GLY A 92 -11.88 -1.15 16.39
N ARG A 93 -11.86 -0.26 15.40
CA ARG A 93 -13.00 0.56 14.93
C ARG A 93 -13.03 0.60 13.41
N ARG A 94 -13.12 -0.56 12.78
CA ARG A 94 -13.19 -0.71 11.33
C ARG A 94 -14.64 -0.70 10.84
N TYR A 95 -14.86 -0.25 9.61
CA TYR A 95 -16.17 -0.33 8.96
C TYR A 95 -16.47 -1.73 8.42
N TYR A 96 -15.43 -2.56 8.21
CA TYR A 96 -15.55 -3.91 7.64
C TYR A 96 -14.94 -4.96 8.56
N GLY A 97 -15.48 -6.19 8.49
CA GLY A 97 -14.92 -7.35 9.18
C GLY A 97 -13.62 -7.87 8.56
N GLY A 98 -12.94 -8.80 9.24
CA GLY A 98 -11.73 -9.46 8.75
C GLY A 98 -10.48 -8.58 8.85
N CYS A 99 -10.45 -7.61 9.76
CA CYS A 99 -9.33 -6.68 9.94
C CYS A 99 -8.38 -7.06 11.10
N GLU A 100 -8.54 -8.23 11.69
CA GLU A 100 -7.80 -8.66 12.89
C GLU A 100 -6.29 -8.58 12.69
N HIS A 101 -5.81 -9.03 11.54
CA HIS A 101 -4.37 -9.04 11.23
C HIS A 101 -3.86 -7.69 10.76
N VAL A 102 -4.68 -6.93 10.02
CA VAL A 102 -4.36 -5.55 9.64
C VAL A 102 -4.27 -4.66 10.86
N ASP A 103 -5.14 -4.84 11.84
CA ASP A 103 -5.11 -4.12 13.12
C ASP A 103 -3.79 -4.37 13.87
N VAL A 104 -3.31 -5.60 13.87
CA VAL A 104 -2.01 -5.92 14.47
C VAL A 104 -0.88 -5.20 13.73
N ALA A 105 -0.88 -5.22 12.40
CA ALA A 105 0.16 -4.55 11.61
C ALA A 105 0.16 -3.03 11.85
N GLU A 106 -1.02 -2.39 11.86
CA GLU A 106 -1.14 -0.95 12.10
C GLU A 106 -0.75 -0.57 13.54
N ASN A 107 -1.17 -1.33 14.54
CA ASN A 107 -0.79 -1.11 15.94
C ASN A 107 0.72 -1.26 16.14
N LEU A 108 1.36 -2.27 15.54
CA LEU A 108 2.82 -2.41 15.58
C LEU A 108 3.53 -1.21 14.95
N ALA A 109 3.02 -0.69 13.82
CA ALA A 109 3.57 0.51 13.20
C ALA A 109 3.44 1.74 14.10
N ILE A 110 2.29 1.94 14.73
CA ILE A 110 2.03 3.02 15.68
C ILE A 110 3.00 2.95 16.87
N GLU A 111 3.09 1.79 17.54
CA GLU A 111 3.93 1.65 18.73
C GLU A 111 5.43 1.80 18.41
N ARG A 112 5.89 1.28 17.28
CA ARG A 112 7.26 1.44 16.83
C ARG A 112 7.59 2.89 16.45
N ALA A 113 6.67 3.58 15.79
CA ALA A 113 6.84 5.00 15.48
C ALA A 113 6.88 5.86 16.77
N LYS A 114 6.01 5.60 17.75
CA LYS A 114 6.08 6.24 19.06
C LYS A 114 7.45 6.04 19.73
N ALA A 115 7.96 4.82 19.70
CA ALA A 115 9.26 4.50 20.29
C ALA A 115 10.42 5.21 19.58
N VAL A 116 10.39 5.31 18.25
CA VAL A 116 11.44 5.96 17.44
C VAL A 116 11.44 7.46 17.63
N PHE A 117 10.25 8.10 17.63
CA PHE A 117 10.11 9.55 17.68
C PHE A 117 9.90 10.12 19.10
N GLY A 118 9.73 9.27 20.10
CA GLY A 118 9.50 9.71 21.50
C GLY A 118 8.20 10.50 21.67
N CYS A 119 7.15 10.17 20.92
CA CYS A 119 5.89 10.90 20.90
C CYS A 119 4.73 10.07 21.44
N GLU A 120 3.70 10.75 21.96
CA GLU A 120 2.51 10.10 22.53
C GLU A 120 1.49 9.67 21.48
N TYR A 121 1.38 10.40 20.38
CA TYR A 121 0.37 10.19 19.34
C TYR A 121 1.02 10.01 17.98
N VAL A 122 0.54 9.02 17.26
CA VAL A 122 1.01 8.69 15.90
C VAL A 122 -0.18 8.27 15.05
N ASN A 123 -0.24 8.77 13.83
CA ASN A 123 -1.09 8.27 12.76
C ASN A 123 -0.19 7.77 11.62
N VAL A 124 -0.29 6.49 11.30
CA VAL A 124 0.52 5.83 10.27
C VAL A 124 -0.23 5.61 8.94
N GLN A 125 -1.45 6.13 8.82
CA GLN A 125 -2.29 5.92 7.65
C GLN A 125 -1.97 6.80 6.43
N PRO A 126 -1.36 8.00 6.54
CA PRO A 126 -1.02 8.77 5.34
C PRO A 126 -0.17 7.95 4.37
N HIS A 127 -0.55 7.94 3.10
CA HIS A 127 0.18 7.21 2.06
C HIS A 127 1.43 7.94 1.56
N SER A 128 1.61 9.20 1.93
CA SER A 128 2.75 10.04 1.53
C SER A 128 2.99 11.17 2.53
N GLY A 129 4.20 11.73 2.53
CA GLY A 129 4.50 12.96 3.28
C GLY A 129 3.63 14.15 2.87
N ALA A 130 3.27 14.24 1.59
CA ALA A 130 2.36 15.28 1.10
C ALA A 130 0.96 15.15 1.73
N GLN A 131 0.42 13.94 1.85
CA GLN A 131 -0.87 13.71 2.52
C GLN A 131 -0.77 14.00 4.02
N ALA A 132 0.32 13.58 4.68
CA ALA A 132 0.53 13.87 6.09
C ALA A 132 0.57 15.38 6.34
N ASN A 133 1.32 16.14 5.55
CA ASN A 133 1.37 17.60 5.65
C ASN A 133 0.01 18.24 5.37
N ALA A 134 -0.72 17.77 4.35
CA ALA A 134 -2.08 18.26 4.07
C ALA A 134 -3.03 18.06 5.26
N ALA A 135 -2.95 16.88 5.90
CA ALA A 135 -3.75 16.60 7.10
C ALA A 135 -3.42 17.57 8.26
N ILE A 136 -2.14 17.88 8.47
CA ILE A 136 -1.71 18.84 9.49
C ILE A 136 -2.21 20.24 9.17
N TYR A 137 -2.07 20.71 7.92
CA TYR A 137 -2.63 22.00 7.51
C TYR A 137 -4.13 22.06 7.78
N HIS A 138 -4.86 21.04 7.34
CA HIS A 138 -6.31 20.98 7.53
C HIS A 138 -6.74 20.97 9.01
N ALA A 139 -5.93 20.36 9.88
CA ALA A 139 -6.24 20.26 11.30
C ALA A 139 -5.91 21.51 12.12
N LEU A 140 -4.86 22.26 11.75
CA LEU A 140 -4.27 23.29 12.60
C LEU A 140 -4.43 24.72 12.07
N VAL A 141 -4.67 24.91 10.78
CA VAL A 141 -4.73 26.26 10.18
C VAL A 141 -5.97 26.42 9.31
N THR A 142 -6.39 27.67 9.15
CA THR A 142 -7.48 28.07 8.25
C THR A 142 -6.93 28.91 7.09
N PRO A 143 -7.62 28.98 5.93
CA PRO A 143 -7.21 29.86 4.84
C PRO A 143 -7.02 31.30 5.31
N GLY A 144 -5.83 31.85 5.04
CA GLY A 144 -5.43 33.19 5.50
C GLY A 144 -4.49 33.21 6.72
N ASP A 145 -4.32 32.10 7.42
CA ASP A 145 -3.34 31.99 8.50
C ASP A 145 -1.91 32.04 7.94
N THR A 146 -1.00 32.59 8.74
CA THR A 146 0.41 32.68 8.36
C THR A 146 1.18 31.43 8.72
N VAL A 147 1.81 30.81 7.71
CA VAL A 147 2.71 29.66 7.88
C VAL A 147 4.13 30.07 7.48
N MET A 148 5.11 29.72 8.29
CA MET A 148 6.52 29.95 8.00
C MET A 148 7.18 28.63 7.58
N GLY A 149 7.84 28.59 6.45
CA GLY A 149 8.62 27.46 5.94
C GLY A 149 9.90 27.91 5.25
N LEU A 150 10.84 26.99 5.09
CA LEU A 150 12.03 27.25 4.29
C LEU A 150 11.67 27.24 2.79
N GLU A 151 12.30 28.13 2.04
CA GLU A 151 12.23 28.08 0.59
C GLU A 151 12.89 26.82 0.03
N LEU A 152 12.39 26.31 -1.10
CA LEU A 152 12.85 25.06 -1.70
C LEU A 152 14.36 25.05 -1.95
N SER A 153 14.93 26.17 -2.41
CA SER A 153 16.37 26.35 -2.64
C SER A 153 17.22 26.30 -1.37
N HIS A 154 16.59 26.46 -0.22
CA HIS A 154 17.24 26.44 1.10
C HIS A 154 16.93 25.17 1.90
N GLY A 155 16.44 24.11 1.24
CA GLY A 155 16.12 22.83 1.87
C GLY A 155 14.66 22.68 2.32
N GLY A 156 13.78 23.59 1.91
CA GLY A 156 12.34 23.45 2.12
C GLY A 156 11.73 22.33 1.27
N HIS A 157 10.53 21.90 1.64
CA HIS A 157 9.75 20.93 0.86
C HIS A 157 8.64 21.65 0.08
N LEU A 158 8.21 21.05 -1.02
CA LEU A 158 7.09 21.58 -1.84
C LEU A 158 5.83 21.82 -1.01
N THR A 159 5.54 20.94 -0.06
CA THR A 159 4.35 21.00 0.81
C THR A 159 4.53 21.90 2.05
N HIS A 160 5.60 22.68 2.11
CA HIS A 160 5.83 23.68 3.16
C HIS A 160 5.49 25.11 2.75
N GLY A 161 4.44 25.30 1.93
CA GLY A 161 3.97 26.61 1.54
C GLY A 161 4.48 27.12 0.17
N MET A 162 5.04 26.23 -0.67
CA MET A 162 5.46 26.61 -2.01
C MET A 162 4.27 27.10 -2.84
N LYS A 163 4.37 28.27 -3.48
CA LYS A 163 3.28 28.97 -4.19
C LYS A 163 2.52 28.15 -5.25
N ILE A 164 3.17 27.17 -5.87
CA ILE A 164 2.52 26.29 -6.86
C ILE A 164 1.89 25.04 -6.26
N ASN A 165 2.22 24.72 -5.01
CA ASN A 165 1.70 23.60 -4.28
C ASN A 165 0.39 23.96 -3.55
N PHE A 166 -0.43 22.97 -3.16
CA PHE A 166 -1.66 23.20 -2.40
C PHE A 166 -1.41 24.03 -1.14
N SER A 167 -0.28 23.80 -0.45
CA SER A 167 0.08 24.46 0.81
C SER A 167 0.42 25.96 0.65
N GLY A 168 0.60 26.45 -0.55
CA GLY A 168 0.84 27.86 -0.85
C GLY A 168 -0.30 28.54 -1.62
N LYS A 169 -1.37 27.80 -1.91
CA LYS A 169 -2.54 28.30 -2.67
C LYS A 169 -3.79 28.52 -1.81
N ASN A 170 -3.90 27.83 -0.69
CA ASN A 170 -5.06 27.85 0.20
C ASN A 170 -4.88 28.78 1.37
#